data_71c77cf01f4e0771307724722ae17d9b
#
_entry.id   71c77cf01f4e0771307724722ae17d9b
#
_cell.length_a   1.000
_cell.length_b   1.000
_cell.length_c   1.000
_cell.angle_alpha   90.00
_cell.angle_beta   90.00
_cell.angle_gamma   90.00
#
_symmetry.space_group_name_H-M   'P 1'
#
loop_
_entity.id
_entity.type
_entity.pdbx_description
1 polymer ?
#
loop_
_entity_poly.entity_id
_entity_poly.type
_entity_poly.pdbx_seq_one_letter_code
_entity_poly.pdbx_strand_id
1 'polypeptide(L)'
;LTMGADIVMHSVTKFLAGHSDVVLGSLSTNDQALFKRLDEARRFNGSIPGPFEAWLAVRGIRSFPVRFRAAESNAKDLAQRLEAHAKVTKVRYPGFGAVVSFEVDGTPEQTEKVCESSKLITHATSLGGIESLWERRRRWALESPSVPEQLIRLSVGCEHVDDLWADINQA
;
A
#
# COMPACT_ATOMS: atom_id res chain seq x y z
N LEU A 1 20.48 -0.47 1.88
CA LEU A 1 21.85 -0.82 2.33
C LEU A 1 22.84 0.28 1.97
N THR A 2 22.81 0.82 0.75
CA THR A 2 23.72 1.90 0.32
C THR A 2 23.52 3.23 1.04
N MET A 3 22.40 3.41 1.72
CA MET A 3 22.08 4.61 2.53
C MET A 3 22.40 4.42 4.02
N GLY A 4 23.18 3.41 4.39
CA GLY A 4 23.65 3.18 5.76
C GLY A 4 22.79 2.22 6.59
N ALA A 5 21.77 1.59 6.01
CA ALA A 5 21.01 0.57 6.73
C ALA A 5 21.80 -0.74 6.80
N ASP A 6 21.86 -1.36 7.96
CA ASP A 6 22.51 -2.67 8.17
C ASP A 6 21.61 -3.82 7.69
N ILE A 7 20.30 -3.65 7.86
CA ILE A 7 19.26 -4.61 7.44
C ILE A 7 18.13 -3.84 6.80
N VAL A 8 17.65 -4.34 5.66
CA VAL A 8 16.43 -3.85 4.99
C VAL A 8 15.37 -4.95 5.05
N MET A 9 14.23 -4.61 5.61
CA MET A 9 13.04 -5.47 5.68
C MET A 9 11.98 -5.01 4.68
N HIS A 10 11.40 -5.95 3.96
CA HIS A 10 10.20 -5.71 3.16
C HIS A 10 9.10 -6.71 3.48
N SER A 11 7.87 -6.22 3.54
CA SER A 11 6.69 -7.07 3.37
C SER A 11 6.56 -7.42 1.89
N VAL A 12 6.98 -8.61 1.51
CA VAL A 12 6.84 -9.11 0.14
C VAL A 12 5.37 -9.25 -0.24
N THR A 13 4.49 -9.50 0.74
CA THR A 13 3.03 -9.50 0.64
C THR A 13 2.48 -8.28 -0.10
N LYS A 14 3.15 -7.13 0.04
CA LYS A 14 2.71 -5.84 -0.50
C LYS A 14 3.19 -5.66 -1.95
N PHE A 15 3.77 -4.53 -2.27
CA PHE A 15 4.21 -4.16 -3.63
C PHE A 15 5.10 -5.18 -4.33
N LEU A 16 5.96 -5.91 -3.59
CA LEU A 16 6.92 -6.82 -4.21
C LEU A 16 6.22 -8.01 -4.90
N ALA A 17 5.33 -8.71 -4.22
CA ALA A 17 4.49 -9.74 -4.83
C ALA A 17 3.35 -9.10 -5.64
N GLY A 18 2.60 -8.19 -5.03
CA GLY A 18 1.68 -7.25 -5.70
C GLY A 18 0.42 -7.86 -6.30
N HIS A 19 0.05 -9.09 -5.93
CA HIS A 19 -1.11 -9.80 -6.50
C HIS A 19 -2.07 -10.32 -5.44
N SER A 20 -1.91 -9.88 -4.17
CA SER A 20 -2.78 -10.27 -3.05
C SER A 20 -2.88 -11.79 -2.81
N ASP A 21 -1.88 -12.56 -3.24
CA ASP A 21 -1.87 -14.03 -3.33
C ASP A 21 -0.81 -14.70 -2.45
N VAL A 22 0.03 -13.92 -1.74
CA VAL A 22 1.08 -14.46 -0.87
C VAL A 22 1.31 -13.61 0.38
N VAL A 23 1.56 -14.26 1.49
CA VAL A 23 2.02 -13.62 2.73
C VAL A 23 3.46 -14.01 2.98
N LEU A 24 4.38 -13.04 2.84
CA LEU A 24 5.81 -13.28 2.93
C LEU A 24 6.57 -12.02 3.33
N GLY A 25 7.66 -12.20 4.08
CA GLY A 25 8.64 -11.17 4.39
C GLY A 25 9.99 -11.44 3.75
N SER A 26 10.80 -10.41 3.59
CA SER A 26 12.20 -10.55 3.23
C SER A 26 13.09 -9.67 4.09
N LEU A 27 14.28 -10.18 4.40
CA LEU A 27 15.35 -9.45 5.06
C LEU A 27 16.59 -9.49 4.17
N SER A 28 17.24 -8.36 4.00
CA SER A 28 18.45 -8.23 3.18
C SER A 28 19.54 -7.53 3.97
N THR A 29 20.77 -8.04 3.91
CA THR A 29 21.97 -7.44 4.52
C THR A 29 23.20 -7.73 3.65
N ASN A 30 24.21 -6.86 3.73
CA ASN A 30 25.53 -7.08 3.14
C ASN A 30 26.53 -7.71 4.15
N ASP A 31 26.16 -7.78 5.44
CA ASP A 31 26.98 -8.32 6.50
C ASP A 31 26.78 -9.84 6.64
N GLN A 32 27.85 -10.62 6.48
CA GLN A 32 27.81 -12.07 6.54
C GLN A 32 27.51 -12.62 7.96
N ALA A 33 27.89 -11.91 9.00
CA ALA A 33 27.59 -12.31 10.36
C ALA A 33 26.11 -12.09 10.68
N LEU A 34 25.55 -10.96 10.26
CA LEU A 34 24.11 -10.70 10.34
C LEU A 34 23.32 -11.69 9.48
N PHE A 35 23.77 -11.99 8.27
CA PHE A 35 23.11 -12.99 7.41
C PHE A 35 22.98 -14.35 8.10
N LYS A 36 24.07 -14.86 8.71
CA LYS A 36 24.03 -16.14 9.45
C LYS A 36 23.03 -16.11 10.59
N ARG A 37 23.03 -15.05 11.40
CA ARG A 37 22.09 -14.90 12.52
C ARG A 37 20.64 -14.85 12.06
N LEU A 38 20.35 -14.13 10.97
CA LEU A 38 19.02 -14.06 10.39
C LEU A 38 18.56 -15.40 9.81
N ASP A 39 19.45 -16.12 9.12
CA ASP A 39 19.15 -17.44 8.56
C ASP A 39 18.92 -18.49 9.66
N GLU A 40 19.72 -18.47 10.71
CA GLU A 40 19.50 -19.32 11.91
C GLU A 40 18.17 -19.01 12.57
N ALA A 41 17.86 -17.73 12.82
CA ALA A 41 16.59 -17.33 13.40
C ALA A 41 15.41 -17.77 12.53
N ARG A 42 15.49 -17.61 11.21
CA ARG A 42 14.47 -18.07 10.26
C ARG A 42 14.21 -19.57 10.39
N ARG A 43 15.26 -20.37 10.45
CA ARG A 43 15.16 -21.84 10.54
C ARG A 43 14.61 -22.30 11.90
N PHE A 44 15.17 -21.79 13.01
CA PHE A 44 14.77 -22.21 14.35
C PHE A 44 13.38 -21.74 14.75
N ASN A 45 12.94 -20.58 14.26
CA ASN A 45 11.61 -20.05 14.51
C ASN A 45 10.55 -20.57 13.52
N GLY A 46 10.93 -21.38 12.53
CA GLY A 46 10.02 -21.93 11.55
C GLY A 46 9.46 -20.91 10.54
N SER A 47 10.09 -19.73 10.42
CA SER A 47 9.68 -18.66 9.45
C SER A 47 10.17 -19.01 8.04
N ILE A 48 9.82 -20.19 7.56
CA ILE A 48 10.26 -20.73 6.27
C ILE A 48 9.06 -20.78 5.33
N PRO A 49 9.09 -20.05 4.19
CA PRO A 49 8.01 -20.13 3.21
C PRO A 49 8.01 -21.50 2.52
N GLY A 50 6.85 -21.94 2.08
CA GLY A 50 6.75 -23.06 1.17
C GLY A 50 7.30 -22.74 -0.23
N PRO A 51 7.61 -23.76 -1.05
CA PRO A 51 8.13 -23.53 -2.40
C PRO A 51 7.15 -22.77 -3.29
N PHE A 52 5.86 -22.94 -3.09
CA PHE A 52 4.82 -22.26 -3.87
C PHE A 52 4.78 -20.78 -3.55
N GLU A 53 4.80 -20.39 -2.27
CA GLU A 53 4.85 -18.99 -1.83
C GLU A 53 6.13 -18.31 -2.33
N ALA A 54 7.26 -19.00 -2.27
CA ALA A 54 8.53 -18.49 -2.80
C ALA A 54 8.47 -18.28 -4.32
N TRP A 55 7.83 -19.18 -5.05
CA TRP A 55 7.63 -19.07 -6.49
C TRP A 55 6.72 -17.89 -6.85
N LEU A 56 5.58 -17.71 -6.15
CA LEU A 56 4.67 -16.57 -6.33
C LEU A 56 5.41 -15.25 -6.07
N ALA A 57 6.21 -15.17 -5.01
CA ALA A 57 7.00 -13.99 -4.69
C ALA A 57 7.99 -13.65 -5.82
N VAL A 58 8.76 -14.64 -6.30
CA VAL A 58 9.71 -14.45 -7.42
C VAL A 58 9.00 -14.00 -8.69
N ARG A 59 7.84 -14.62 -9.00
CA ARG A 59 7.02 -14.24 -10.14
C ARG A 59 6.54 -12.79 -10.04
N GLY A 60 6.04 -12.37 -8.86
CA GLY A 60 5.59 -11.01 -8.60
C GLY A 60 6.72 -9.98 -8.72
N ILE A 61 7.87 -10.25 -8.13
CA ILE A 61 9.04 -9.35 -8.16
C ILE A 61 9.50 -9.04 -9.60
N ARG A 62 9.39 -10.00 -10.52
CA ARG A 62 9.79 -9.79 -11.92
C ARG A 62 9.00 -8.68 -12.63
N SER A 63 7.75 -8.46 -12.27
CA SER A 63 6.90 -7.39 -12.82
C SER A 63 6.85 -6.13 -11.93
N PHE A 64 7.46 -6.17 -10.74
CA PHE A 64 7.41 -5.08 -9.77
C PHE A 64 7.77 -3.70 -10.36
N PRO A 65 8.87 -3.53 -11.11
CA PRO A 65 9.25 -2.20 -11.59
C PRO A 65 8.22 -1.57 -12.56
N VAL A 66 7.52 -2.40 -13.34
CA VAL A 66 6.48 -1.94 -14.27
C VAL A 66 5.22 -1.56 -13.52
N ARG A 67 4.74 -2.43 -12.65
CA ARG A 67 3.55 -2.21 -11.82
C ARG A 67 3.71 -1.00 -10.91
N PHE A 68 4.85 -0.91 -10.22
CA PHE A 68 5.11 0.19 -9.30
C PHE A 68 5.15 1.55 -10.00
N ARG A 69 5.78 1.64 -11.18
CA ARG A 69 5.79 2.88 -11.97
C ARG A 69 4.39 3.28 -12.44
N ALA A 70 3.56 2.34 -12.87
CA ALA A 70 2.17 2.61 -13.24
C ALA A 70 1.37 3.14 -12.05
N ALA A 71 1.41 2.44 -10.92
CA ALA A 71 0.73 2.82 -9.69
C ALA A 71 1.21 4.18 -9.14
N GLU A 72 2.53 4.45 -9.18
CA GLU A 72 3.10 5.73 -8.77
C GLU A 72 2.66 6.87 -9.69
N SER A 73 2.62 6.65 -11.00
CA SER A 73 2.13 7.64 -11.96
C SER A 73 0.68 8.00 -11.67
N ASN A 74 -0.17 6.99 -11.45
CA ASN A 74 -1.56 7.18 -11.07
C ASN A 74 -1.69 7.93 -9.73
N ALA A 75 -0.89 7.57 -8.74
CA ALA A 75 -0.90 8.22 -7.43
C ALA A 75 -0.55 9.71 -7.51
N LYS A 76 0.43 10.08 -8.34
CA LYS A 76 0.79 11.49 -8.57
C LYS A 76 -0.36 12.28 -9.19
N ASP A 77 -0.99 11.73 -10.22
CA ASP A 77 -2.12 12.34 -10.90
C ASP A 77 -3.32 12.49 -9.94
N LEU A 78 -3.70 11.41 -9.25
CA LEU A 78 -4.80 11.43 -8.30
C LEU A 78 -4.55 12.39 -7.12
N ALA A 79 -3.32 12.48 -6.61
CA ALA A 79 -2.98 13.43 -5.56
C ALA A 79 -3.24 14.88 -6.01
N GLN A 80 -2.85 15.25 -7.22
CA GLN A 80 -3.10 16.59 -7.79
C GLN A 80 -4.60 16.87 -7.97
N ARG A 81 -5.35 15.90 -8.48
CA ARG A 81 -6.82 16.03 -8.64
C ARG A 81 -7.52 16.17 -7.28
N LEU A 82 -7.08 15.42 -6.28
CA LEU A 82 -7.61 15.49 -4.91
C LEU A 82 -7.29 16.84 -4.26
N GLU A 83 -6.10 17.41 -4.48
CA GLU A 83 -5.74 18.76 -3.99
C GLU A 83 -6.65 19.85 -4.53
N ALA A 84 -7.17 19.68 -5.76
CA ALA A 84 -8.09 20.61 -6.40
C ALA A 84 -9.57 20.33 -6.10
N HIS A 85 -9.89 19.24 -5.41
CA HIS A 85 -11.28 18.80 -5.20
C HIS A 85 -11.94 19.55 -4.04
N ALA A 86 -13.11 20.13 -4.25
CA ALA A 86 -13.78 21.03 -3.30
C ALA A 86 -14.16 20.36 -1.95
N LYS A 87 -14.34 19.05 -1.91
CA LYS A 87 -14.68 18.28 -0.69
C LYS A 87 -13.45 17.67 -0.01
N VAL A 88 -12.25 17.89 -0.52
CA VAL A 88 -11.00 17.41 0.10
C VAL A 88 -10.36 18.54 0.87
N THR A 89 -10.15 18.35 2.14
CA THR A 89 -9.60 19.39 3.04
C THR A 89 -8.08 19.33 3.13
N LYS A 90 -7.49 18.15 2.91
CA LYS A 90 -6.04 17.96 2.98
C LYS A 90 -5.61 16.72 2.22
N VAL A 91 -4.52 16.82 1.46
CA VAL A 91 -3.84 15.70 0.83
C VAL A 91 -2.46 15.50 1.46
N ARG A 92 -2.06 14.24 1.63
CA ARG A 92 -0.73 13.83 2.10
C ARG A 92 -0.14 12.86 1.10
N TYR A 93 0.78 13.35 0.30
CA TYR A 93 1.53 12.57 -0.66
C TYR A 93 2.98 13.09 -0.73
N PRO A 94 3.98 12.23 -0.53
CA PRO A 94 5.39 12.67 -0.49
C PRO A 94 5.99 12.98 -1.87
N GLY A 95 5.21 12.86 -2.94
CA GLY A 95 5.69 13.04 -4.32
C GLY A 95 6.25 11.78 -4.95
N PHE A 96 6.23 10.65 -4.25
CA PHE A 96 6.67 9.34 -4.76
C PHE A 96 5.87 8.20 -4.10
N GLY A 97 5.96 7.01 -4.71
CA GLY A 97 5.23 5.83 -4.22
C GLY A 97 3.75 5.82 -4.65
N ALA A 98 3.02 4.81 -4.23
CA ALA A 98 1.66 4.55 -4.68
C ALA A 98 0.62 4.55 -3.53
N VAL A 99 0.91 5.26 -2.44
CA VAL A 99 -0.04 5.46 -1.33
C VAL A 99 -0.30 6.94 -1.17
N VAL A 100 -1.57 7.33 -1.31
CA VAL A 100 -2.06 8.69 -1.07
C VAL A 100 -2.97 8.67 0.15
N SER A 101 -2.85 9.65 1.04
CA SER A 101 -3.80 9.83 2.12
C SER A 101 -4.42 11.21 2.02
N PHE A 102 -5.72 11.30 2.27
CA PHE A 102 -6.44 12.57 2.21
C PHE A 102 -7.58 12.61 3.23
N GLU A 103 -7.96 13.81 3.61
CA GLU A 103 -9.10 14.07 4.48
C GLU A 103 -10.24 14.68 3.65
N VAL A 104 -11.46 14.19 3.88
CA VAL A 104 -12.66 14.74 3.26
C VAL A 104 -13.41 15.64 4.24
N ASP A 105 -14.15 16.61 3.70
CA ASP A 105 -15.06 17.41 4.51
C ASP A 105 -16.29 16.56 4.88
N GLY A 106 -16.64 16.57 6.17
CA GLY A 106 -17.79 15.81 6.67
C GLY A 106 -17.53 15.09 8.01
N THR A 107 -18.46 14.21 8.36
CA THR A 107 -18.38 13.39 9.58
C THR A 107 -17.63 12.08 9.32
N PRO A 108 -17.18 11.37 10.38
CA PRO A 108 -16.58 10.03 10.22
C PRO A 108 -17.48 9.03 9.48
N GLU A 109 -18.80 9.09 9.73
CA GLU A 109 -19.79 8.22 9.09
C GLU A 109 -19.95 8.53 7.61
N GLN A 110 -19.89 9.81 7.24
CA GLN A 110 -19.90 10.24 5.83
C GLN A 110 -18.62 9.78 5.13
N THR A 111 -17.47 9.91 5.79
CA THR A 111 -16.18 9.42 5.25
C THR A 111 -16.18 7.90 5.04
N GLU A 112 -16.77 7.13 5.96
CA GLU A 112 -16.90 5.69 5.80
C GLU A 112 -17.79 5.35 4.59
N LYS A 113 -18.92 6.07 4.42
CA LYS A 113 -19.80 5.90 3.26
C LYS A 113 -19.11 6.21 1.92
N VAL A 114 -18.20 7.18 1.87
CA VAL A 114 -17.37 7.42 0.69
C VAL A 114 -16.61 6.15 0.32
N CYS A 115 -15.94 5.52 1.30
CA CYS A 115 -15.22 4.28 1.05
C CYS A 115 -16.13 3.11 0.63
N GLU A 116 -17.36 3.06 1.15
CA GLU A 116 -18.35 2.02 0.84
C GLU A 116 -19.02 2.22 -0.52
N SER A 117 -19.02 3.45 -1.05
CA SER A 117 -19.73 3.83 -2.29
C SER A 117 -18.93 3.57 -3.56
N SER A 118 -17.64 3.24 -3.44
CA SER A 118 -16.80 2.91 -4.59
C SER A 118 -17.27 1.66 -5.32
N LYS A 119 -17.04 1.64 -6.62
CA LYS A 119 -17.43 0.54 -7.51
C LYS A 119 -16.22 -0.18 -8.10
N LEU A 120 -15.11 0.52 -8.24
CA LEU A 120 -13.85 0.02 -8.76
C LEU A 120 -12.83 -0.16 -7.64
N ILE A 121 -12.67 0.86 -6.78
CA ILE A 121 -11.73 0.82 -5.67
C ILE A 121 -12.31 -0.06 -4.55
N THR A 122 -11.59 -1.09 -4.16
CA THR A 122 -12.07 -2.02 -3.12
C THR A 122 -11.94 -1.39 -1.73
N HIS A 123 -13.04 -1.36 -0.97
CA HIS A 123 -13.02 -0.96 0.43
C HIS A 123 -12.42 -2.09 1.28
N ALA A 124 -11.12 -2.04 1.51
CA ALA A 124 -10.38 -3.05 2.25
C ALA A 124 -9.11 -2.51 2.90
N THR A 125 -8.68 -3.17 3.97
CA THR A 125 -7.35 -3.01 4.55
C THR A 125 -6.33 -3.70 3.65
N SER A 126 -5.13 -3.24 3.61
CA SER A 126 -3.96 -3.67 2.89
C SER A 126 -3.45 -2.59 1.95
N LEU A 127 -2.45 -2.90 1.16
CA LEU A 127 -1.87 -2.00 0.16
C LEU A 127 -0.95 -2.76 -0.79
N GLY A 128 -0.64 -2.16 -1.92
CA GLY A 128 0.45 -2.61 -2.79
C GLY A 128 0.08 -3.71 -3.78
N GLY A 129 -1.21 -4.00 -3.94
CA GLY A 129 -1.74 -4.82 -5.04
C GLY A 129 -1.70 -4.09 -6.39
N ILE A 130 -2.04 -4.84 -7.45
CA ILE A 130 -2.34 -4.27 -8.78
C ILE A 130 -3.68 -3.55 -8.79
N GLU A 131 -4.56 -3.92 -7.87
CA GLU A 131 -5.86 -3.31 -7.60
C GLU A 131 -5.72 -2.15 -6.62
N SER A 132 -6.56 -1.13 -6.81
CA SER A 132 -6.68 -0.01 -5.86
C SER A 132 -7.54 -0.39 -4.67
N LEU A 133 -7.04 -0.02 -3.48
CA LEU A 133 -7.72 -0.25 -2.20
C LEU A 133 -7.78 1.05 -1.41
N TRP A 134 -8.88 1.28 -0.71
CA TRP A 134 -8.96 2.37 0.24
C TRP A 134 -9.70 2.02 1.53
N GLU A 135 -9.44 2.77 2.57
CA GLU A 135 -10.16 2.67 3.84
C GLU A 135 -10.06 3.97 4.62
N ARG A 136 -11.09 4.28 5.41
CA ARG A 136 -11.00 5.26 6.49
C ARG A 136 -10.15 4.66 7.61
N ARG A 137 -9.04 5.30 7.97
CA ARG A 137 -8.07 4.72 8.92
C ARG A 137 -8.63 4.57 10.33
N ARG A 138 -9.38 5.54 10.81
CA ARG A 138 -9.95 5.54 12.16
C ARG A 138 -11.18 4.63 12.36
N ARG A 139 -11.51 3.79 11.39
CA ARG A 139 -12.52 2.75 11.59
C ARG A 139 -12.06 1.65 12.56
N TRP A 140 -10.76 1.54 12.77
CA TRP A 140 -10.17 0.57 13.67
C TRP A 140 -9.96 1.16 15.05
N ALA A 141 -10.49 0.51 16.10
CA ALA A 141 -10.40 0.99 17.48
C ALA A 141 -8.96 1.11 18.00
N LEU A 142 -8.03 0.34 17.44
CA LEU A 142 -6.59 0.38 17.79
C LEU A 142 -5.79 1.40 17.02
N GLU A 143 -6.39 2.12 16.08
CA GLU A 143 -5.68 3.18 15.35
C GLU A 143 -5.37 4.36 16.28
N SER A 144 -4.21 4.97 16.10
CA SER A 144 -3.76 6.08 16.96
C SER A 144 -4.78 7.23 16.97
N PRO A 145 -5.08 7.81 18.15
CA PRO A 145 -5.92 9.01 18.25
C PRO A 145 -5.39 10.23 17.50
N SER A 146 -4.11 10.24 17.14
CA SER A 146 -3.50 11.31 16.35
C SER A 146 -3.87 11.25 14.86
N VAL A 147 -4.42 10.13 14.39
CA VAL A 147 -4.91 10.01 13.00
C VAL A 147 -6.26 10.70 12.89
N PRO A 148 -6.45 11.63 11.94
CA PRO A 148 -7.74 12.29 11.73
C PRO A 148 -8.87 11.32 11.45
N GLU A 149 -10.06 11.63 11.97
CA GLU A 149 -11.26 10.80 11.82
C GLU A 149 -11.69 10.66 10.35
N GLN A 150 -11.45 11.70 9.54
CA GLN A 150 -11.84 11.77 8.13
C GLN A 150 -10.71 11.34 7.18
N LEU A 151 -9.64 10.73 7.71
CA LEU A 151 -8.51 10.30 6.89
C LEU A 151 -8.85 9.02 6.12
N ILE A 152 -8.82 9.10 4.81
CA ILE A 152 -8.81 7.97 3.88
C ILE A 152 -7.37 7.69 3.45
N ARG A 153 -6.96 6.43 3.50
CA ARG A 153 -5.73 5.95 2.88
C ARG A 153 -6.08 5.20 1.61
N LEU A 154 -5.59 5.68 0.49
CA LEU A 154 -5.72 5.07 -0.83
C LEU A 154 -4.39 4.41 -1.22
N SER A 155 -4.41 3.10 -1.41
CA SER A 155 -3.35 2.36 -2.11
C SER A 155 -3.72 2.30 -3.57
N VAL A 156 -2.98 3.02 -4.39
CA VAL A 156 -3.27 3.13 -5.82
C VAL A 156 -2.70 1.94 -6.57
N GLY A 157 -3.50 1.36 -7.45
CA GLY A 157 -3.16 0.25 -8.32
C GLY A 157 -2.80 0.67 -9.75
N CYS A 158 -2.97 -0.29 -10.66
CA CYS A 158 -2.56 -0.17 -12.06
C CYS A 158 -3.74 0.07 -13.02
N GLU A 159 -4.94 0.33 -12.51
CA GLU A 159 -6.12 0.64 -13.30
C GLU A 159 -5.92 1.94 -14.09
N HIS A 160 -6.79 2.23 -15.06
CA HIS A 160 -6.74 3.50 -15.77
C HIS A 160 -7.05 4.65 -14.81
N VAL A 161 -6.23 5.69 -14.81
CA VAL A 161 -6.32 6.78 -13.82
C VAL A 161 -7.65 7.54 -13.89
N ASP A 162 -8.23 7.68 -15.09
CA ASP A 162 -9.51 8.37 -15.24
C ASP A 162 -10.69 7.54 -14.73
N ASP A 163 -10.61 6.20 -14.81
CA ASP A 163 -11.61 5.31 -14.21
C ASP A 163 -11.54 5.38 -12.67
N LEU A 164 -10.32 5.39 -12.11
CA LEU A 164 -10.12 5.60 -10.68
C LEU A 164 -10.66 6.95 -10.23
N TRP A 165 -10.38 8.01 -11.01
CA TRP A 165 -10.89 9.35 -10.70
C TRP A 165 -12.41 9.43 -10.78
N ALA A 166 -13.01 8.81 -11.80
CA ALA A 166 -14.47 8.76 -11.94
C ALA A 166 -15.12 8.05 -10.73
N ASP A 167 -14.48 6.97 -10.24
CA ASP A 167 -14.96 6.23 -9.07
C ASP A 167 -14.83 7.05 -7.78
N ILE A 168 -13.70 7.73 -7.58
CA ILE A 168 -13.49 8.64 -6.43
C ILE A 168 -14.52 9.80 -6.44
N ASN A 169 -14.71 10.41 -7.59
CA ASN A 169 -15.53 11.62 -7.70
C ASN A 169 -17.06 11.35 -7.57
N GLN A 170 -17.50 10.11 -7.82
CA GLN A 170 -18.90 9.71 -7.65
C GLN A 170 -19.21 9.22 -6.22
N ALA A 171 -18.20 8.84 -5.45
CA ALA A 171 -18.32 8.35 -4.08
C ALA A 171 -18.49 9.51 -3.09
#